data_1ec336e0873f35d90652c4b8d90412db
#
_entry.id   1ec336e0873f35d90652c4b8d90412db
#
_cell.length_a   1.000
_cell.length_b   1.000
_cell.length_c   1.000
_cell.angle_alpha   90.00
_cell.angle_beta   90.00
_cell.angle_gamma   90.00
#
_symmetry.space_group_name_H-M   'P 1'
#
loop_
_entity.id
_entity.type
_entity.pdbx_description
1 polymer ?
#
loop_
_entity_poly.entity_id
_entity_poly.type
_entity_poly.pdbx_seq_one_letter_code
_entity_poly.pdbx_strand_id
1 'polypeptide(L)' 'FQRQQDMPKCDYEPLTLKEKNVLLCLVNGMSYKMIADHCQISYDTVRFHMKNIYAKLHVASMTEAVAKAIQHRIV' A
#
# COMPACT_ATOMS: atom_id res chain seq x y z
N PHE A 1 18.63 1.83 22.33
CA PHE A 1 18.34 1.50 22.15
C PHE A 1 17.87 1.23 21.58
N GLN A 2 17.64 1.14 21.42
CA GLN A 2 17.26 0.76 21.05
C GLN A 2 16.62 0.51 20.49
N ARG A 3 16.36 0.60 20.26
CA ARG A 3 15.95 0.31 19.89
C ARG A 3 15.39 -0.12 19.21
N GLN A 4 15.31 -0.26 18.84
CA GLN A 4 14.98 -0.72 18.34
C GLN A 4 14.51 -1.41 17.95
N GLN A 5 14.84 -1.72 17.97
CA GLN A 5 14.47 -2.45 17.74
C GLN A 5 13.69 -3.00 17.88
N ASP A 6 14.41 -3.14 18.43
CA ASP A 6 13.27 -3.60 18.84
C ASP A 6 12.11 -2.88 18.45
N MET A 7 12.16 -2.49 17.57
CA MET A 7 11.06 -1.93 16.92
C MET A 7 9.82 -2.71 17.17
N PRO A 8 8.74 -2.03 17.42
CA PRO A 8 7.46 -2.73 17.48
C PRO A 8 7.22 -3.43 16.19
N LYS A 9 6.65 -4.57 16.28
CA LYS A 9 6.33 -5.30 15.09
C LYS A 9 5.26 -4.59 14.30
N CYS A 10 5.47 -4.48 13.01
CA CYS A 10 4.42 -4.03 12.13
C CYS A 10 3.35 -5.09 12.07
N ASP A 11 2.10 -4.67 12.03
CA ASP A 11 1.00 -5.61 11.88
C ASP A 11 0.62 -5.81 10.42
N TYR A 12 1.64 -5.77 9.56
CA TYR A 12 1.46 -6.00 8.14
C TYR A 12 2.71 -6.65 7.58
N GLU A 13 2.55 -7.31 6.44
CA GLU A 13 3.67 -7.90 5.75
C GLU A 13 4.36 -6.86 4.87
N PRO A 14 5.66 -7.03 4.61
CA PRO A 14 6.37 -6.09 3.75
C PRO A 14 5.77 -6.03 2.35
N LEU A 15 5.68 -4.83 1.83
CA LEU A 15 5.19 -4.61 0.47
C LEU A 15 6.36 -4.61 -0.51
N THR A 16 6.09 -5.06 -1.73
CA THR A 16 7.07 -4.94 -2.80
C THR A 16 7.15 -3.48 -3.23
N LEU A 17 8.21 -3.15 -3.98
CA LEU A 17 8.37 -1.80 -4.48
C LEU A 17 7.17 -1.37 -5.34
N LYS A 18 6.70 -2.26 -6.20
CA LYS A 18 5.54 -1.94 -7.04
C LYS A 18 4.29 -1.71 -6.22
N GLU A 19 4.09 -2.53 -5.18
CA GLU A 19 2.95 -2.35 -4.30
C GLU A 19 3.03 -1.01 -3.57
N LYS A 20 4.21 -0.65 -3.10
CA LYS A 20 4.41 0.65 -2.45
C LYS A 20 4.09 1.79 -3.39
N ASN A 21 4.52 1.69 -4.65
CA ASN A 21 4.24 2.74 -5.62
C ASN A 21 2.74 2.89 -5.86
N VAL A 22 2.03 1.77 -6.00
CA VAL A 22 0.59 1.81 -6.18
C VAL A 22 -0.09 2.42 -4.95
N LEU A 23 0.35 2.01 -3.77
CA LEU A 23 -0.21 2.53 -2.53
C LEU A 23 0.05 4.03 -2.37
N LEU A 24 1.24 4.48 -2.74
CA LEU A 24 1.56 5.91 -2.70
C LEU A 24 0.64 6.71 -3.62
N CYS A 25 0.40 6.21 -4.82
CA CYS A 25 -0.52 6.87 -5.73
C CYS A 25 -1.93 6.93 -5.13
N LEU A 26 -2.35 5.86 -4.48
CA LEU A 26 -3.65 5.82 -3.83
C LEU A 26 -3.76 6.87 -2.72
N VAL A 27 -2.71 6.97 -1.91
CA VAL A 27 -2.65 7.96 -0.82
C VAL A 27 -2.74 9.37 -1.39
N ASN A 28 -2.19 9.58 -2.58
CA ASN A 28 -2.24 10.89 -3.25
C ASN A 28 -3.58 11.16 -3.94
N GLY A 29 -4.55 10.27 -3.77
CA GLY A 29 -5.90 10.51 -4.27
C GLY A 29 -6.17 10.02 -5.66
N MET A 30 -5.29 9.21 -6.24
CA MET A 30 -5.51 8.69 -7.59
C MET A 30 -6.51 7.55 -7.58
N SER A 31 -7.37 7.53 -8.60
CA SER A 31 -8.24 6.38 -8.83
C SER A 31 -7.41 5.24 -9.43
N TYR A 32 -7.97 4.04 -9.45
CA TYR A 32 -7.28 2.90 -10.07
C TYR A 32 -6.93 3.18 -11.52
N LYS A 33 -7.83 3.84 -12.24
CA LYS A 33 -7.57 4.18 -13.63
C LYS A 33 -6.40 5.14 -13.76
N MET A 34 -6.35 6.13 -12.88
CA MET A 34 -5.24 7.08 -12.86
C MET A 34 -3.94 6.40 -12.50
N ILE A 35 -3.98 5.48 -11.56
CA ILE A 35 -2.79 4.72 -11.17
C ILE A 35 -2.30 3.88 -12.35
N ALA A 36 -3.22 3.24 -13.06
CA ALA A 36 -2.85 2.44 -14.23
C ALA A 36 -2.11 3.30 -15.26
N ASP A 37 -2.63 4.49 -15.54
CA ASP A 37 -1.97 5.41 -16.47
C ASP A 37 -0.61 5.87 -15.95
N HIS A 38 -0.57 6.25 -14.69
CA HIS A 38 0.66 6.79 -14.09
C HIS A 38 1.76 5.74 -14.06
N CYS A 39 1.43 4.51 -13.72
CA CYS A 39 2.39 3.43 -13.59
C CYS A 39 2.59 2.66 -14.90
N GLN A 40 1.82 2.99 -15.92
CA GLN A 40 1.90 2.34 -17.24
C GLN A 40 1.65 0.84 -17.14
N ILE A 41 0.61 0.48 -16.41
CA ILE A 41 0.16 -0.90 -16.26
C ILE A 41 -1.34 -0.95 -16.53
N SER A 42 -1.86 -2.15 -16.70
CA SER A 42 -3.29 -2.30 -16.96
C SER A 42 -4.08 -2.07 -15.68
N TYR A 43 -5.36 -1.75 -15.86
CA TYR A 43 -6.30 -1.60 -14.76
C TYR A 43 -6.35 -2.89 -13.93
N ASP A 44 -6.36 -4.03 -14.61
CA ASP A 44 -6.41 -5.32 -13.92
C ASP A 44 -5.16 -5.54 -13.07
N THR A 45 -4.01 -5.08 -13.54
CA THR A 45 -2.77 -5.18 -12.77
C THR A 45 -2.84 -4.33 -11.51
N VAL A 46 -3.43 -3.13 -11.61
CA VAL A 46 -3.64 -2.30 -10.42
C VAL A 46 -4.52 -3.05 -9.42
N ARG A 47 -5.60 -3.64 -9.88
CA ARG A 47 -6.49 -4.41 -9.01
C ARG A 47 -5.76 -5.56 -8.34
N PHE A 48 -4.91 -6.23 -9.11
CA PHE A 48 -4.10 -7.33 -8.57
C PHE A 48 -3.19 -6.85 -7.45
N HIS A 49 -2.50 -5.73 -7.68
CA HIS A 49 -1.65 -5.17 -6.64
C HIS A 49 -2.45 -4.76 -5.41
N MET A 50 -3.63 -4.17 -5.62
CA MET A 50 -4.46 -3.75 -4.49
C MET A 50 -4.94 -4.95 -3.68
N LYS A 51 -5.30 -6.03 -4.35
CA LYS A 51 -5.70 -7.24 -3.65
C LYS A 51 -4.59 -7.73 -2.72
N ASN A 52 -3.36 -7.74 -3.23
CA ASN A 52 -2.22 -8.16 -2.44
C ASN A 52 -1.93 -7.19 -1.30
N ILE A 53 -2.06 -5.89 -1.56
CA ILE A 53 -1.87 -4.87 -0.53
C ILE A 53 -2.88 -5.06 0.60
N TYR A 54 -4.15 -5.28 0.26
CA TYR A 54 -5.19 -5.50 1.27
C TYR A 54 -4.83 -6.70 2.15
N ALA A 55 -4.38 -7.78 1.52
CA ALA A 55 -4.04 -8.98 2.26
C ALA A 55 -2.83 -8.73 3.18
N LYS A 56 -1.82 -8.05 2.67
CA LYS A 56 -0.60 -7.81 3.43
C LYS A 56 -0.82 -6.81 4.57
N LEU A 57 -1.67 -5.82 4.36
CA LEU A 57 -1.96 -4.82 5.39
C LEU A 57 -3.07 -5.27 6.34
N HIS A 58 -3.71 -6.39 6.05
CA HIS A 58 -4.82 -6.90 6.86
C HIS A 58 -5.96 -5.91 6.94
N VAL A 59 -6.32 -5.33 5.80
CA VAL A 59 -7.42 -4.37 5.71
C VAL A 59 -8.44 -4.85 4.71
N ALA A 60 -9.65 -4.31 4.80
CA ALA A 60 -10.76 -4.75 3.96
C ALA A 60 -11.20 -3.70 2.95
N SER A 61 -10.68 -2.49 3.03
CA SER A 61 -11.14 -1.42 2.15
C SER A 61 -9.99 -0.49 1.79
N MET A 62 -10.24 0.30 0.74
CA MET A 62 -9.30 1.30 0.28
C MET A 62 -9.03 2.34 1.37
N THR A 63 -10.07 2.77 2.05
CA THR A 63 -9.92 3.75 3.11
C THR A 63 -9.02 3.26 4.23
N GLU A 64 -9.21 2.00 4.62
CA GLU A 64 -8.37 1.40 5.65
C GLU A 64 -6.92 1.28 5.18
N ALA A 65 -6.73 0.93 3.91
CA ALA A 65 -5.38 0.80 3.37
C ALA A 65 -4.66 2.13 3.41
N VAL A 66 -5.33 3.21 3.01
CA VAL A 66 -4.75 4.55 3.03
C VAL A 66 -4.44 4.97 4.45
N ALA A 67 -5.37 4.77 5.37
CA ALA A 67 -5.17 5.15 6.76
C ALA A 67 -3.97 4.42 7.36
N LYS A 68 -3.87 3.12 7.09
CA LYS A 68 -2.77 2.32 7.63
C LYS A 68 -1.44 2.74 7.03
N ALA A 69 -1.43 3.06 5.73
CA ALA A 69 -0.22 3.53 5.07
C ALA A 69 0.31 4.79 5.73
N ILE A 70 -0.57 5.70 6.07
CA ILE A 70 -0.19 6.95 6.72
C ILE A 70 0.26 6.71 8.15
N GLN A 71 -0.50 5.90 8.90
CA GLN A 71 -0.19 5.63 10.30
C GLN A 71 1.17 4.96 10.48
N HIS A 72 1.49 4.03 9.60
CA HIS A 72 2.73 3.25 9.72
C HIS A 72 3.85 3.78 8.84
N ARG A 73 3.60 4.91 8.17
CA ARG A 73 4.59 5.53 7.30
C ARG A 73 5.13 4.57 6.26
N ILE A 74 4.23 3.80 5.68
CA ILE A 74 4.60 2.84 4.64
C ILE A 74 5.03 3.55 3.38
N VAL A 75 4.44 4.70 3.13
CA VAL A 75 4.74 5.51 1.95
C VAL A 75 5.06 6.94 2.35
#